data_59ed9e8e24108c57f55205a1e7a86d5d
#
_entry.id   59ed9e8e24108c57f55205a1e7a86d5d
#
_cell.length_a   1.000
_cell.length_b   1.000
_cell.length_c   1.000
_cell.angle_alpha   90.00
_cell.angle_beta   90.00
_cell.angle_gamma   90.00
#
_symmetry.space_group_name_H-M   'P 1'
#
loop_
_entity.id
_entity.type
_entity.pdbx_description
1 polymer ?
#
loop_
_entity_poly.entity_id
_entity_poly.type
_entity_poly.pdbx_seq_one_letter_code
_entity_poly.pdbx_strand_id
1 'polypeptide(L)'
;KARGRIAESINANDDEIFFTSGGTESNNWVLKGVAFAAKKEDKNKNHIITTKIEHKSILNSCKWLEDNAGFTTTYLDVDKDGFVNPEDVRKAITSKTILVSIIHGNNEVGTIQDIEAIGKICKESKVLFHTDVCQSYSKSELDVKKQNIDLMTLNAHKIHGPKGIGALYVKRDTRIMDWQQGGSHEKGMRSGTENVHGIVGFGEAVKIAKNDFKKNNKYISELRDKLIKGIMENVENVKLNGPDIKENGNKRLSNNVNFSFSAIEGESLGGYLDQKWVCSSTGSACNARTLEPSYVLKAMGLTDEEANGSLRLTLSKFNTEEEIDYVIKILPKIVEKLRYISPIGKVVNYFKKDKKE
;
A
#
# COMPACT_ATOMS: atom_id res chain seq x y z
N LYS A 1 -20.44 -10.51 -15.92
CA LYS A 1 -21.03 -10.11 -14.61
C LYS A 1 -19.96 -9.69 -13.59
N ALA A 2 -18.90 -10.50 -13.32
CA ALA A 2 -17.83 -10.14 -12.40
C ALA A 2 -17.08 -8.86 -12.85
N ARG A 3 -16.72 -8.81 -14.15
CA ARG A 3 -16.08 -7.64 -14.80
C ARG A 3 -16.90 -6.36 -14.61
N GLY A 4 -18.21 -6.42 -14.87
CA GLY A 4 -19.12 -5.27 -14.68
C GLY A 4 -19.20 -4.80 -13.23
N ARG A 5 -19.21 -5.71 -12.25
CA ARG A 5 -19.17 -5.33 -10.82
C ARG A 5 -17.90 -4.58 -10.46
N ILE A 6 -16.73 -5.02 -10.99
CA ILE A 6 -15.45 -4.34 -10.75
C ILE A 6 -15.47 -2.97 -11.42
N ALA A 7 -15.87 -2.89 -12.69
CA ALA A 7 -15.97 -1.64 -13.42
C ALA A 7 -16.87 -0.62 -12.73
N GLU A 8 -18.09 -1.03 -12.35
CA GLU A 8 -19.05 -0.20 -11.64
C GLU A 8 -18.51 0.32 -10.29
N SER A 9 -17.68 -0.47 -9.60
CA SER A 9 -17.13 -0.09 -8.30
C SER A 9 -16.09 1.05 -8.34
N ILE A 10 -15.56 1.36 -9.52
CA ILE A 10 -14.58 2.43 -9.77
C ILE A 10 -15.04 3.44 -10.85
N ASN A 11 -16.31 3.40 -11.24
CA ASN A 11 -16.90 4.23 -12.30
C ASN A 11 -16.23 4.08 -13.67
N ALA A 12 -15.80 2.85 -14.02
CA ALA A 12 -15.23 2.46 -15.31
C ALA A 12 -16.25 1.73 -16.19
N ASN A 13 -15.88 1.46 -17.46
CA ASN A 13 -16.63 0.58 -18.34
C ASN A 13 -16.11 -0.87 -18.26
N ASP A 14 -16.95 -1.86 -18.55
CA ASP A 14 -16.58 -3.28 -18.49
C ASP A 14 -15.40 -3.60 -19.39
N ASP A 15 -15.31 -2.97 -20.55
CA ASP A 15 -14.26 -3.20 -21.53
C ASP A 15 -12.89 -2.59 -21.16
N GLU A 16 -12.82 -1.84 -20.08
CA GLU A 16 -11.60 -1.24 -19.52
C GLU A 16 -10.98 -2.10 -18.39
N ILE A 17 -11.61 -3.21 -18.04
CA ILE A 17 -11.11 -4.12 -16.97
C ILE A 17 -10.47 -5.36 -17.59
N PHE A 18 -9.27 -5.71 -17.17
CA PHE A 18 -8.51 -6.89 -17.57
C PHE A 18 -8.15 -7.73 -16.35
N PHE A 19 -8.43 -9.03 -16.39
CA PHE A 19 -8.08 -9.92 -15.29
C PHE A 19 -6.61 -10.33 -15.33
N THR A 20 -5.98 -10.35 -14.17
CA THR A 20 -4.59 -10.74 -13.95
C THR A 20 -4.50 -11.73 -12.79
N SER A 21 -3.34 -12.29 -12.51
CA SER A 21 -3.14 -13.16 -11.33
C SER A 21 -3.07 -12.39 -10.01
N GLY A 22 -2.97 -11.06 -10.03
CA GLY A 22 -2.89 -10.22 -8.84
C GLY A 22 -2.20 -8.88 -9.08
N GLY A 23 -2.07 -8.08 -8.01
CA GLY A 23 -1.49 -6.74 -8.10
C GLY A 23 -0.06 -6.71 -8.67
N THR A 24 0.78 -7.68 -8.32
CA THR A 24 2.15 -7.75 -8.85
C THR A 24 2.19 -7.89 -10.37
N GLU A 25 1.34 -8.74 -10.95
CA GLU A 25 1.23 -8.89 -12.40
C GLU A 25 0.73 -7.58 -13.03
N SER A 26 -0.34 -7.00 -12.47
CA SER A 26 -0.90 -5.73 -12.97
C SER A 26 0.13 -4.60 -12.95
N ASN A 27 0.89 -4.43 -11.85
CA ASN A 27 1.93 -3.42 -11.74
C ASN A 27 3.06 -3.61 -12.76
N ASN A 28 3.52 -4.86 -12.96
CA ASN A 28 4.52 -5.18 -13.98
C ASN A 28 4.00 -4.87 -15.38
N TRP A 29 2.74 -5.24 -15.68
CA TRP A 29 2.13 -4.96 -16.96
C TRP A 29 2.04 -3.46 -17.24
N VAL A 30 1.56 -2.66 -16.26
CA VAL A 30 1.51 -1.20 -16.40
C VAL A 30 2.88 -0.64 -16.72
N LEU A 31 3.88 -0.90 -15.86
CA LEU A 31 5.19 -0.27 -16.01
C LEU A 31 5.87 -0.70 -17.32
N LYS A 32 5.94 -1.98 -17.58
CA LYS A 32 6.62 -2.51 -18.79
C LYS A 32 5.80 -2.26 -20.04
N GLY A 33 4.48 -2.46 -19.99
CA GLY A 33 3.59 -2.28 -21.14
C GLY A 33 3.55 -0.83 -21.62
N VAL A 34 3.43 0.14 -20.71
CA VAL A 34 3.47 1.57 -21.05
C VAL A 34 4.87 1.97 -21.53
N ALA A 35 5.93 1.53 -20.83
CA ALA A 35 7.31 1.83 -21.19
C ALA A 35 7.64 1.39 -22.62
N PHE A 36 7.34 0.13 -22.96
CA PHE A 36 7.64 -0.39 -24.29
C PHE A 36 6.74 0.18 -25.39
N ALA A 37 5.46 0.48 -25.09
CA ALA A 37 4.58 1.18 -26.00
C ALA A 37 5.13 2.58 -26.35
N ALA A 38 5.51 3.35 -25.34
CA ALA A 38 6.08 4.68 -25.53
C ALA A 38 7.40 4.66 -26.33
N LYS A 39 8.32 3.74 -25.96
CA LYS A 39 9.63 3.60 -26.63
C LYS A 39 9.52 3.19 -28.11
N LYS A 40 8.48 2.45 -28.46
CA LYS A 40 8.18 2.07 -29.86
C LYS A 40 7.82 3.28 -30.71
N GLU A 41 7.19 4.30 -30.13
CA GLU A 41 6.78 5.52 -30.82
C GLU A 41 7.88 6.58 -30.84
N ASP A 42 8.50 6.82 -29.68
CA ASP A 42 9.57 7.79 -29.52
C ASP A 42 10.60 7.27 -28.51
N LYS A 43 11.81 6.98 -29.01
CA LYS A 43 12.93 6.49 -28.18
C LYS A 43 13.37 7.45 -27.07
N ASN A 44 13.03 8.74 -27.17
CA ASN A 44 13.34 9.75 -26.16
C ASN A 44 12.33 9.76 -25.00
N LYS A 45 11.18 9.10 -25.15
CA LYS A 45 10.15 8.93 -24.14
C LYS A 45 10.53 7.78 -23.21
N ASN A 46 11.30 8.07 -22.15
CA ASN A 46 11.93 7.04 -21.32
C ASN A 46 11.98 7.41 -19.82
N HIS A 47 11.12 8.31 -19.35
CA HIS A 47 11.13 8.73 -17.95
C HIS A 47 9.84 8.33 -17.22
N ILE A 48 9.97 7.77 -16.01
CA ILE A 48 8.89 7.36 -15.11
C ILE A 48 9.05 8.12 -13.80
N ILE A 49 7.93 8.53 -13.19
CA ILE A 49 7.90 9.12 -11.86
C ILE A 49 7.14 8.18 -10.94
N THR A 50 7.71 7.90 -9.78
CA THR A 50 7.10 7.09 -8.72
C THR A 50 7.56 7.59 -7.35
N THR A 51 7.19 6.88 -6.25
CA THR A 51 7.59 7.27 -4.90
C THR A 51 8.54 6.27 -4.28
N LYS A 52 9.26 6.68 -3.23
CA LYS A 52 10.12 5.79 -2.45
C LYS A 52 9.35 4.78 -1.59
N ILE A 53 8.05 4.96 -1.41
CA ILE A 53 7.20 4.13 -0.55
C ILE A 53 6.26 3.18 -1.30
N GLU A 54 6.48 2.98 -2.59
CA GLU A 54 5.70 2.07 -3.42
C GLU A 54 5.84 0.61 -2.99
N HIS A 55 4.88 -0.21 -3.40
CA HIS A 55 5.06 -1.66 -3.29
C HIS A 55 6.25 -2.12 -4.12
N LYS A 56 6.99 -3.14 -3.63
CA LYS A 56 8.19 -3.67 -4.32
C LYS A 56 7.95 -4.08 -5.78
N SER A 57 6.74 -4.46 -6.17
CA SER A 57 6.43 -4.75 -7.58
C SER A 57 6.53 -3.53 -8.49
N ILE A 58 6.36 -2.30 -7.95
CA ILE A 58 6.62 -1.05 -8.67
C ILE A 58 8.13 -0.75 -8.65
N LEU A 59 8.74 -0.66 -7.45
CA LEU A 59 10.15 -0.28 -7.31
C LEU A 59 11.07 -1.20 -8.12
N ASN A 60 10.89 -2.52 -8.00
CA ASN A 60 11.72 -3.49 -8.71
C ASN A 60 11.46 -3.48 -10.23
N SER A 61 10.23 -3.17 -10.67
CA SER A 61 9.95 -3.04 -12.11
C SER A 61 10.57 -1.77 -12.70
N CYS A 62 10.54 -0.65 -11.96
CA CYS A 62 11.23 0.57 -12.36
C CYS A 62 12.74 0.32 -12.46
N LYS A 63 13.34 -0.27 -11.42
CA LYS A 63 14.76 -0.63 -11.44
C LYS A 63 15.12 -1.57 -12.58
N TRP A 64 14.27 -2.57 -12.86
CA TRP A 64 14.50 -3.46 -14.00
C TRP A 64 14.48 -2.70 -15.34
N LEU A 65 13.57 -1.72 -15.51
CA LEU A 65 13.50 -0.88 -16.71
C LEU A 65 14.74 0.03 -16.84
N GLU A 66 15.28 0.53 -15.73
CA GLU A 66 16.53 1.29 -15.71
C GLU A 66 17.69 0.41 -16.14
N ASP A 67 17.87 -0.75 -15.49
CA ASP A 67 19.02 -1.64 -15.69
C ASP A 67 19.01 -2.32 -17.09
N ASN A 68 17.83 -2.58 -17.67
CA ASN A 68 17.71 -3.44 -18.86
C ASN A 68 17.10 -2.77 -20.09
N ALA A 69 16.44 -1.61 -19.94
CA ALA A 69 15.66 -1.03 -21.03
C ALA A 69 15.96 0.46 -21.32
N GLY A 70 16.92 1.06 -20.58
CA GLY A 70 17.38 2.44 -20.79
C GLY A 70 16.33 3.49 -20.40
N PHE A 71 15.48 3.17 -19.41
CA PHE A 71 14.60 4.12 -18.77
C PHE A 71 15.29 4.83 -17.61
N THR A 72 14.72 5.93 -17.18
CA THR A 72 15.11 6.64 -15.96
C THR A 72 13.89 6.80 -15.07
N THR A 73 14.08 6.73 -13.76
CA THR A 73 12.98 6.87 -12.79
C THR A 73 13.31 7.98 -11.79
N THR A 74 12.36 8.90 -11.57
CA THR A 74 12.41 9.80 -10.43
C THR A 74 11.59 9.19 -9.29
N TYR A 75 12.27 8.92 -8.18
CA TYR A 75 11.68 8.42 -6.94
C TYR A 75 11.41 9.59 -6.00
N LEU A 76 10.19 10.07 -5.94
CA LEU A 76 9.78 11.20 -5.10
C LEU A 76 9.93 10.86 -3.61
N ASP A 77 10.36 11.86 -2.85
CA ASP A 77 10.34 11.81 -1.40
C ASP A 77 8.91 11.93 -0.86
N VAL A 78 8.74 11.55 0.39
CA VAL A 78 7.52 11.71 1.16
C VAL A 78 7.83 12.47 2.46
N ASP A 79 6.81 13.06 3.05
CA ASP A 79 6.95 13.68 4.37
C ASP A 79 7.00 12.64 5.51
N LYS A 80 7.09 13.11 6.76
CA LYS A 80 7.14 12.27 7.97
C LYS A 80 5.89 11.39 8.17
N ASP A 81 4.78 11.74 7.53
CA ASP A 81 3.51 11.01 7.59
C ASP A 81 3.28 10.14 6.34
N GLY A 82 4.24 10.14 5.41
CA GLY A 82 4.23 9.34 4.20
C GLY A 82 3.45 9.97 3.05
N PHE A 83 3.13 11.28 3.07
CA PHE A 83 2.48 11.97 1.97
C PHE A 83 3.47 12.43 0.92
N VAL A 84 3.08 12.26 -0.34
CA VAL A 84 3.71 12.93 -1.49
C VAL A 84 3.11 14.32 -1.64
N ASN A 85 3.97 15.32 -1.87
CA ASN A 85 3.49 16.63 -2.27
C ASN A 85 3.14 16.61 -3.77
N PRO A 86 1.88 16.88 -4.18
CA PRO A 86 1.49 16.92 -5.60
C PRO A 86 2.33 17.88 -6.44
N GLU A 87 2.81 18.98 -5.88
CA GLU A 87 3.67 19.93 -6.61
C GLU A 87 5.05 19.36 -6.93
N ASP A 88 5.55 18.39 -6.17
CA ASP A 88 6.80 17.72 -6.51
C ASP A 88 6.61 16.76 -7.69
N VAL A 89 5.42 16.18 -7.85
CA VAL A 89 5.05 15.47 -9.09
C VAL A 89 5.10 16.42 -10.28
N ARG A 90 4.50 17.61 -10.16
CA ARG A 90 4.52 18.64 -11.22
C ARG A 90 5.94 19.04 -11.64
N LYS A 91 6.80 19.29 -10.65
CA LYS A 91 8.20 19.67 -10.90
C LYS A 91 9.03 18.57 -11.55
N ALA A 92 8.73 17.29 -11.23
CA ALA A 92 9.45 16.14 -11.75
C ALA A 92 9.07 15.81 -13.21
N ILE A 93 7.89 16.25 -13.69
CA ILE A 93 7.44 16.00 -15.06
C ILE A 93 8.34 16.74 -16.06
N THR A 94 8.83 15.98 -17.03
CA THR A 94 9.64 16.49 -18.15
C THR A 94 9.02 16.11 -19.49
N SER A 95 9.57 16.62 -20.59
CA SER A 95 9.16 16.22 -21.94
C SER A 95 9.37 14.72 -22.24
N LYS A 96 10.20 14.03 -21.45
CA LYS A 96 10.48 12.60 -21.56
C LYS A 96 9.55 11.72 -20.71
N THR A 97 8.77 12.31 -19.80
CA THR A 97 7.93 11.58 -18.85
C THR A 97 6.77 10.90 -19.59
N ILE A 98 6.59 9.60 -19.36
CA ILE A 98 5.55 8.77 -19.95
C ILE A 98 4.48 8.36 -18.94
N LEU A 99 4.87 8.21 -17.66
CA LEU A 99 4.02 7.64 -16.62
C LEU A 99 4.37 8.25 -15.26
N VAL A 100 3.35 8.60 -14.52
CA VAL A 100 3.39 8.80 -13.06
C VAL A 100 2.69 7.61 -12.42
N SER A 101 3.36 6.90 -11.52
CA SER A 101 2.81 5.73 -10.81
C SER A 101 2.93 5.94 -9.30
N ILE A 102 1.81 6.13 -8.62
CA ILE A 102 1.77 6.44 -7.18
C ILE A 102 0.75 5.56 -6.48
N ILE A 103 1.20 4.87 -5.43
CA ILE A 103 0.33 4.06 -4.57
C ILE A 103 -0.73 4.94 -3.91
N HIS A 104 -2.00 4.53 -3.95
CA HIS A 104 -3.06 5.30 -3.30
C HIS A 104 -3.05 5.12 -1.78
N GLY A 105 -3.03 3.88 -1.31
CA GLY A 105 -2.99 3.56 0.12
C GLY A 105 -1.77 2.76 0.49
N ASN A 106 -0.89 3.28 1.35
CA ASN A 106 0.32 2.58 1.72
C ASN A 106 0.01 1.40 2.65
N ASN A 107 0.60 0.25 2.36
CA ASN A 107 0.36 -1.02 3.06
C ASN A 107 1.03 -1.12 4.44
N GLU A 108 2.01 -0.28 4.74
CA GLU A 108 2.76 -0.32 5.99
C GLU A 108 2.23 0.70 7.00
N VAL A 109 2.12 1.95 6.59
CA VAL A 109 1.74 3.07 7.48
C VAL A 109 0.32 3.60 7.28
N GLY A 110 -0.37 3.11 6.26
CA GLY A 110 -1.79 3.41 6.04
C GLY A 110 -2.07 4.76 5.38
N THR A 111 -1.06 5.54 5.01
CA THR A 111 -1.22 6.86 4.38
C THR A 111 -2.00 6.75 3.06
N ILE A 112 -3.01 7.59 2.87
CA ILE A 112 -3.81 7.70 1.66
C ILE A 112 -3.38 8.96 0.91
N GLN A 113 -2.84 8.78 -0.30
CA GLN A 113 -2.35 9.87 -1.15
C GLN A 113 -3.49 10.65 -1.82
N ASP A 114 -3.26 11.93 -2.09
CA ASP A 114 -4.20 12.77 -2.85
C ASP A 114 -4.09 12.50 -4.36
N ILE A 115 -4.66 11.34 -4.77
CA ILE A 115 -4.64 10.93 -6.18
C ILE A 115 -5.52 11.80 -7.08
N GLU A 116 -6.45 12.58 -6.53
CA GLU A 116 -7.27 13.54 -7.30
C GLU A 116 -6.40 14.73 -7.74
N ALA A 117 -5.63 15.32 -6.82
CA ALA A 117 -4.69 16.39 -7.15
C ALA A 117 -3.60 15.92 -8.12
N ILE A 118 -3.03 14.73 -7.89
CA ILE A 118 -2.00 14.14 -8.74
C ILE A 118 -2.54 13.85 -10.15
N GLY A 119 -3.71 13.22 -10.25
CA GLY A 119 -4.36 12.92 -11.53
C GLY A 119 -4.69 14.16 -12.33
N LYS A 120 -5.07 15.27 -11.67
CA LYS A 120 -5.26 16.57 -12.32
C LYS A 120 -3.95 17.08 -12.93
N ILE A 121 -2.84 17.03 -12.19
CA ILE A 121 -1.51 17.44 -12.67
C ILE A 121 -1.10 16.58 -13.89
N CYS A 122 -1.26 15.27 -13.82
CA CYS A 122 -0.92 14.37 -14.91
C CYS A 122 -1.75 14.66 -16.19
N LYS A 123 -3.06 14.90 -16.03
CA LYS A 123 -3.94 15.28 -17.14
C LYS A 123 -3.54 16.60 -17.80
N GLU A 124 -3.26 17.63 -17.00
CA GLU A 124 -2.77 18.94 -17.48
C GLU A 124 -1.45 18.79 -18.26
N SER A 125 -0.57 17.92 -17.79
CA SER A 125 0.75 17.66 -18.39
C SER A 125 0.71 16.62 -19.53
N LYS A 126 -0.45 16.00 -19.82
CA LYS A 126 -0.63 14.92 -20.82
C LYS A 126 0.30 13.72 -20.58
N VAL A 127 0.50 13.36 -19.32
CA VAL A 127 1.26 12.19 -18.86
C VAL A 127 0.29 11.18 -18.31
N LEU A 128 0.49 9.88 -18.59
CA LEU A 128 -0.35 8.83 -18.04
C LEU A 128 -0.24 8.74 -16.53
N PHE A 129 -1.38 8.51 -15.86
CA PHE A 129 -1.43 8.32 -14.42
C PHE A 129 -1.88 6.91 -14.05
N HIS A 130 -1.03 6.20 -13.32
CA HIS A 130 -1.29 4.91 -12.69
C HIS A 130 -1.34 5.02 -11.18
N THR A 131 -2.25 4.29 -10.56
CA THR A 131 -2.29 4.12 -9.10
C THR A 131 -2.49 2.66 -8.70
N ASP A 132 -1.67 2.19 -7.75
CA ASP A 132 -1.88 0.90 -7.08
C ASP A 132 -2.87 1.11 -5.92
N VAL A 133 -4.08 0.56 -6.07
CA VAL A 133 -5.13 0.65 -5.05
C VAL A 133 -5.33 -0.65 -4.28
N CYS A 134 -4.41 -1.60 -4.38
CA CYS A 134 -4.56 -2.92 -3.75
C CYS A 134 -4.91 -2.86 -2.27
N GLN A 135 -4.43 -1.87 -1.54
CA GLN A 135 -4.73 -1.71 -0.11
C GLN A 135 -5.94 -0.81 0.16
N SER A 136 -6.19 0.17 -0.69
CA SER A 136 -7.26 1.15 -0.51
C SER A 136 -8.59 0.75 -1.18
N TYR A 137 -8.56 -0.21 -2.09
CA TYR A 137 -9.77 -0.73 -2.74
C TYR A 137 -10.77 -1.22 -1.69
N SER A 138 -12.01 -0.73 -1.78
CA SER A 138 -13.08 -0.88 -0.79
C SER A 138 -12.83 -0.28 0.60
N LYS A 139 -11.78 0.52 0.78
CA LYS A 139 -11.51 1.29 2.02
C LYS A 139 -11.52 2.79 1.78
N SER A 140 -11.36 3.21 0.53
CA SER A 140 -11.47 4.61 0.08
C SER A 140 -12.38 4.68 -1.14
N GLU A 141 -12.98 5.83 -1.35
CA GLU A 141 -13.77 6.10 -2.56
C GLU A 141 -12.84 6.19 -3.77
N LEU A 142 -13.19 5.48 -4.84
CA LEU A 142 -12.43 5.44 -6.08
C LEU A 142 -13.36 5.74 -7.26
N ASP A 143 -12.97 6.72 -8.06
CA ASP A 143 -13.67 7.12 -9.29
C ASP A 143 -12.63 7.50 -10.34
N VAL A 144 -12.41 6.61 -11.32
CA VAL A 144 -11.36 6.79 -12.31
C VAL A 144 -11.56 8.02 -13.19
N LYS A 145 -12.81 8.47 -13.38
CA LYS A 145 -13.12 9.65 -14.16
C LYS A 145 -12.86 10.94 -13.39
N LYS A 146 -13.36 11.01 -12.16
CA LYS A 146 -13.17 12.15 -11.26
C LYS A 146 -11.70 12.37 -10.94
N GLN A 147 -10.98 11.29 -10.63
CA GLN A 147 -9.59 11.30 -10.22
C GLN A 147 -8.60 11.30 -11.39
N ASN A 148 -9.09 11.35 -12.66
CA ASN A 148 -8.30 11.37 -13.90
C ASN A 148 -7.26 10.25 -13.96
N ILE A 149 -7.66 9.03 -13.62
CA ILE A 149 -6.79 7.85 -13.61
C ILE A 149 -6.85 7.19 -15.00
N ASP A 150 -5.69 6.85 -15.56
CA ASP A 150 -5.60 6.14 -16.83
C ASP A 150 -5.38 4.64 -16.64
N LEU A 151 -4.71 4.24 -15.54
CA LEU A 151 -4.45 2.84 -15.18
C LEU A 151 -4.61 2.65 -13.67
N MET A 152 -5.21 1.52 -13.26
CA MET A 152 -5.39 1.21 -11.84
C MET A 152 -5.21 -0.27 -11.57
N THR A 153 -4.36 -0.58 -10.59
CA THR A 153 -4.10 -1.96 -10.15
C THR A 153 -5.00 -2.35 -8.99
N LEU A 154 -5.73 -3.47 -9.13
CA LEU A 154 -6.64 -4.02 -8.12
C LEU A 154 -6.31 -5.48 -7.81
N ASN A 155 -6.67 -5.94 -6.60
CA ASN A 155 -6.62 -7.37 -6.28
C ASN A 155 -7.83 -7.82 -5.43
N ALA A 156 -8.11 -9.12 -5.45
CA ALA A 156 -9.25 -9.69 -4.74
C ALA A 156 -8.96 -9.98 -3.26
N HIS A 157 -7.77 -10.50 -2.94
CA HIS A 157 -7.48 -11.06 -1.61
C HIS A 157 -7.41 -10.02 -0.49
N LYS A 158 -7.25 -8.73 -0.80
CA LYS A 158 -7.26 -7.64 0.20
C LYS A 158 -8.67 -7.16 0.55
N ILE A 159 -9.68 -7.66 -0.16
CA ILE A 159 -11.11 -7.46 0.12
C ILE A 159 -11.83 -8.78 0.42
N HIS A 160 -11.09 -9.77 0.96
CA HIS A 160 -11.56 -11.12 1.31
C HIS A 160 -12.04 -11.98 0.14
N GLY A 161 -11.61 -11.65 -1.08
CA GLY A 161 -11.77 -12.49 -2.26
C GLY A 161 -10.65 -13.53 -2.40
N PRO A 162 -10.68 -14.35 -3.45
CA PRO A 162 -9.68 -15.39 -3.66
C PRO A 162 -8.27 -14.82 -3.88
N LYS A 163 -7.24 -15.57 -3.44
CA LYS A 163 -5.85 -15.36 -3.86
C LYS A 163 -5.68 -15.78 -5.32
N GLY A 164 -4.64 -15.28 -5.99
CA GLY A 164 -4.32 -15.66 -7.37
C GLY A 164 -5.23 -15.03 -8.43
N ILE A 165 -5.93 -13.94 -8.08
CA ILE A 165 -6.73 -13.14 -9.01
C ILE A 165 -6.64 -11.66 -8.64
N GLY A 166 -6.46 -10.82 -9.67
CA GLY A 166 -6.51 -9.37 -9.63
C GLY A 166 -7.13 -8.81 -10.89
N ALA A 167 -7.10 -7.52 -11.03
CA ALA A 167 -7.52 -6.83 -12.23
C ALA A 167 -6.65 -5.59 -12.48
N LEU A 168 -6.52 -5.26 -13.76
CA LEU A 168 -5.98 -4.01 -14.23
C LEU A 168 -7.11 -3.23 -14.91
N TYR A 169 -7.37 -2.00 -14.46
CA TYR A 169 -8.13 -1.04 -15.22
C TYR A 169 -7.17 -0.35 -16.20
N VAL A 170 -7.57 -0.32 -17.47
CA VAL A 170 -6.89 0.41 -18.54
C VAL A 170 -7.96 1.27 -19.22
N LYS A 171 -7.85 2.57 -19.06
CA LYS A 171 -8.75 3.52 -19.72
C LYS A 171 -8.70 3.33 -21.23
N ARG A 172 -9.87 3.40 -21.88
CA ARG A 172 -9.97 3.27 -23.33
C ARG A 172 -8.98 4.19 -24.04
N ASP A 173 -8.39 3.71 -25.12
CA ASP A 173 -7.38 4.40 -25.93
C ASP A 173 -6.03 4.66 -25.23
N THR A 174 -5.84 4.16 -24.00
CA THR A 174 -4.52 4.18 -23.35
C THR A 174 -3.57 3.23 -24.07
N ARG A 175 -2.42 3.75 -24.49
CA ARG A 175 -1.40 2.96 -25.20
C ARG A 175 -0.59 2.14 -24.19
N ILE A 176 -0.81 0.84 -24.25
CA ILE A 176 -0.09 -0.16 -23.46
C ILE A 176 0.15 -1.40 -24.32
N MET A 177 1.34 -1.99 -24.27
CA MET A 177 1.58 -3.25 -24.96
C MET A 177 0.85 -4.40 -24.27
N ASP A 178 0.45 -5.39 -25.05
CA ASP A 178 -0.07 -6.65 -24.58
C ASP A 178 0.95 -7.33 -23.65
N TRP A 179 0.42 -7.91 -22.57
CA TRP A 179 1.24 -8.47 -21.51
C TRP A 179 1.72 -9.88 -21.79
N GLN A 180 0.80 -10.73 -22.24
CA GLN A 180 1.05 -12.15 -22.41
C GLN A 180 0.48 -12.62 -23.74
N GLN A 181 1.37 -13.05 -24.61
CA GLN A 181 1.03 -13.53 -25.95
C GLN A 181 0.43 -14.95 -25.89
N GLY A 182 -0.49 -15.26 -26.82
CA GLY A 182 -1.16 -16.56 -26.93
C GLY A 182 -2.49 -16.45 -27.67
N GLY A 183 -3.55 -17.02 -27.09
CA GLY A 183 -4.90 -16.92 -27.64
C GLY A 183 -5.53 -15.53 -27.42
N SER A 184 -6.81 -15.39 -27.76
CA SER A 184 -7.54 -14.11 -27.73
C SER A 184 -8.17 -13.75 -26.35
N HIS A 185 -7.77 -14.44 -25.26
CA HIS A 185 -8.26 -14.14 -23.91
C HIS A 185 -7.93 -12.70 -23.54
N GLU A 186 -8.78 -12.09 -22.72
CA GLU A 186 -8.68 -10.68 -22.33
C GLU A 186 -8.41 -9.78 -23.56
N LYS A 187 -9.15 -10.01 -24.64
CA LYS A 187 -9.03 -9.27 -25.93
C LYS A 187 -7.64 -9.36 -26.58
N GLY A 188 -6.91 -10.45 -26.34
CA GLY A 188 -5.54 -10.63 -26.81
C GLY A 188 -4.48 -9.89 -26.00
N MET A 189 -4.89 -9.08 -25.05
CA MET A 189 -3.98 -8.28 -24.24
C MET A 189 -3.28 -9.10 -23.14
N ARG A 190 -3.98 -10.11 -22.61
CA ARG A 190 -3.44 -11.03 -21.58
C ARG A 190 -3.98 -12.43 -21.82
N SER A 191 -3.27 -13.19 -22.64
CA SER A 191 -3.65 -14.54 -23.03
C SER A 191 -3.51 -15.55 -21.87
N GLY A 192 -4.12 -16.72 -22.05
CA GLY A 192 -4.14 -17.80 -21.06
C GLY A 192 -5.56 -18.04 -20.57
N THR A 193 -5.92 -19.32 -20.41
CA THR A 193 -7.24 -19.72 -19.97
C THR A 193 -7.66 -18.98 -18.71
N GLU A 194 -8.87 -18.45 -18.69
CA GLU A 194 -9.39 -17.64 -17.61
C GLU A 194 -9.52 -18.43 -16.31
N ASN A 195 -9.07 -17.84 -15.20
CA ASN A 195 -9.33 -18.34 -13.84
C ASN A 195 -10.78 -18.04 -13.44
N VAL A 196 -11.74 -18.79 -14.01
CA VAL A 196 -13.17 -18.55 -13.83
C VAL A 196 -13.58 -18.53 -12.36
N HIS A 197 -13.06 -19.43 -11.55
CA HIS A 197 -13.35 -19.50 -10.10
C HIS A 197 -12.87 -18.22 -9.38
N GLY A 198 -11.64 -17.81 -9.65
CA GLY A 198 -11.08 -16.57 -9.10
C GLY A 198 -11.86 -15.34 -9.55
N ILE A 199 -12.21 -15.25 -10.84
CA ILE A 199 -12.99 -14.14 -11.41
C ILE A 199 -14.35 -14.01 -10.77
N VAL A 200 -15.09 -15.12 -10.61
CA VAL A 200 -16.41 -15.13 -9.98
C VAL A 200 -16.31 -14.75 -8.50
N GLY A 201 -15.34 -15.32 -7.78
CA GLY A 201 -15.07 -15.00 -6.39
C GLY A 201 -14.67 -13.53 -6.17
N PHE A 202 -13.85 -12.96 -7.08
CA PHE A 202 -13.51 -11.54 -7.04
C PHE A 202 -14.75 -10.65 -7.24
N GLY A 203 -15.57 -10.96 -8.26
CA GLY A 203 -16.81 -10.21 -8.51
C GLY A 203 -17.82 -10.28 -7.35
N GLU A 204 -17.87 -11.38 -6.60
CA GLU A 204 -18.72 -11.48 -5.40
C GLU A 204 -18.13 -10.71 -4.22
N ALA A 205 -16.80 -10.79 -4.01
CA ALA A 205 -16.12 -9.99 -2.99
C ALA A 205 -16.33 -8.49 -3.18
N VAL A 206 -16.25 -8.00 -4.44
CA VAL A 206 -16.55 -6.59 -4.78
C VAL A 206 -17.97 -6.22 -4.45
N LYS A 207 -18.95 -7.06 -4.80
CA LYS A 207 -20.38 -6.82 -4.49
C LYS A 207 -20.60 -6.67 -3.00
N ILE A 208 -20.06 -7.59 -2.20
CA ILE A 208 -20.16 -7.57 -0.73
C ILE A 208 -19.49 -6.31 -0.17
N ALA A 209 -18.27 -6.01 -0.62
CA ALA A 209 -17.51 -4.86 -0.17
C ALA A 209 -18.21 -3.52 -0.48
N LYS A 210 -18.82 -3.39 -1.68
CA LYS A 210 -19.58 -2.20 -2.09
C LYS A 210 -20.84 -2.00 -1.26
N ASN A 211 -21.61 -3.05 -1.03
CA ASN A 211 -22.84 -2.97 -0.25
C ASN A 211 -22.60 -2.50 1.20
N ASP A 212 -21.52 -2.98 1.80
CA ASP A 212 -21.18 -2.71 3.20
C ASP A 212 -20.13 -1.60 3.38
N PHE A 213 -19.76 -0.89 2.31
CA PHE A 213 -18.62 0.05 2.29
C PHE A 213 -18.61 1.02 3.48
N LYS A 214 -19.66 1.81 3.66
CA LYS A 214 -19.73 2.82 4.72
C LYS A 214 -19.75 2.20 6.11
N LYS A 215 -20.57 1.14 6.28
CA LYS A 215 -20.71 0.41 7.55
C LYS A 215 -19.39 -0.20 8.00
N ASN A 216 -18.74 -0.95 7.11
CA ASN A 216 -17.49 -1.63 7.43
C ASN A 216 -16.35 -0.65 7.70
N ASN A 217 -16.20 0.40 6.86
CA ASN A 217 -15.13 1.37 7.07
C ASN A 217 -15.31 2.16 8.36
N LYS A 218 -16.53 2.53 8.72
CA LYS A 218 -16.82 3.17 10.02
C LYS A 218 -16.43 2.26 11.17
N TYR A 219 -16.93 1.03 11.18
CA TYR A 219 -16.66 0.05 12.25
C TYR A 219 -15.16 -0.23 12.41
N ILE A 220 -14.46 -0.51 11.28
CA ILE A 220 -13.02 -0.80 11.31
C ILE A 220 -12.22 0.42 11.79
N SER A 221 -12.62 1.64 11.38
CA SER A 221 -11.96 2.87 11.86
C SER A 221 -12.15 3.08 13.35
N GLU A 222 -13.33 2.79 13.90
CA GLU A 222 -13.58 2.86 15.34
C GLU A 222 -12.71 1.90 16.12
N LEU A 223 -12.56 0.65 15.64
CA LEU A 223 -11.65 -0.34 16.23
C LEU A 223 -10.18 0.10 16.13
N ARG A 224 -9.76 0.62 14.95
CA ARG A 224 -8.42 1.17 14.73
C ARG A 224 -8.11 2.29 15.71
N ASP A 225 -9.00 3.25 15.85
CA ASP A 225 -8.80 4.41 16.69
C ASP A 225 -8.77 4.04 18.18
N LYS A 226 -9.61 3.07 18.60
CA LYS A 226 -9.58 2.47 19.93
C LYS A 226 -8.22 1.82 20.20
N LEU A 227 -7.72 1.01 19.25
CA LEU A 227 -6.42 0.35 19.39
C LEU A 227 -5.27 1.35 19.47
N ILE A 228 -5.27 2.37 18.59
CA ILE A 228 -4.23 3.42 18.59
C ILE A 228 -4.22 4.17 19.93
N LYS A 229 -5.37 4.64 20.40
CA LYS A 229 -5.49 5.33 21.70
C LYS A 229 -5.03 4.45 22.84
N GLY A 230 -5.52 3.21 22.89
CA GLY A 230 -5.15 2.28 23.94
C GLY A 230 -3.66 1.97 24.01
N ILE A 231 -2.98 1.86 22.86
CA ILE A 231 -1.52 1.67 22.82
C ILE A 231 -0.81 2.94 23.31
N MET A 232 -1.20 4.12 22.83
CA MET A 232 -0.56 5.38 23.21
C MET A 232 -0.73 5.73 24.72
N GLU A 233 -1.85 5.33 25.31
CA GLU A 233 -2.14 5.59 26.73
C GLU A 233 -1.43 4.61 27.68
N ASN A 234 -1.16 3.39 27.21
CA ASN A 234 -0.64 2.30 28.08
C ASN A 234 0.81 1.91 27.80
N VAL A 235 1.43 2.44 26.75
CA VAL A 235 2.82 2.12 26.39
C VAL A 235 3.63 3.42 26.27
N GLU A 236 4.61 3.58 27.13
CA GLU A 236 5.55 4.71 27.04
C GLU A 236 6.53 4.54 25.87
N ASN A 237 7.10 5.65 25.39
CA ASN A 237 8.13 5.69 24.33
C ASN A 237 7.71 4.87 23.11
N VAL A 238 6.51 5.13 22.62
CA VAL A 238 5.93 4.59 21.40
C VAL A 238 5.55 5.74 20.46
N LYS A 239 5.73 5.54 19.15
CA LYS A 239 5.44 6.52 18.12
C LYS A 239 4.51 5.90 17.09
N LEU A 240 3.37 6.53 16.82
CA LEU A 240 2.50 6.18 15.71
C LEU A 240 3.16 6.58 14.39
N ASN A 241 3.29 5.66 13.44
CA ASN A 241 3.84 5.91 12.11
C ASN A 241 2.70 6.19 11.11
N GLY A 242 2.90 7.19 10.23
CA GLY A 242 1.90 7.65 9.29
C GLY A 242 0.90 8.64 9.91
N PRO A 243 -0.18 9.02 9.18
CA PRO A 243 -1.07 10.12 9.55
C PRO A 243 -1.69 9.98 10.92
N ASP A 244 -1.66 11.05 11.72
CA ASP A 244 -2.31 11.09 13.03
C ASP A 244 -3.84 11.01 12.88
N ILE A 245 -4.50 10.26 13.77
CA ILE A 245 -5.95 10.06 13.71
C ILE A 245 -6.77 11.27 14.12
N LYS A 246 -6.20 12.20 14.91
CA LYS A 246 -6.89 13.43 15.35
C LYS A 246 -6.94 14.48 14.25
N GLU A 247 -5.83 14.64 13.53
CA GLU A 247 -5.70 15.68 12.51
C GLU A 247 -6.03 15.15 11.11
N ASN A 248 -5.65 13.93 10.80
CA ASN A 248 -5.69 13.34 9.46
C ASN A 248 -6.33 11.93 9.42
N GLY A 249 -7.26 11.62 10.31
CA GLY A 249 -7.84 10.28 10.42
C GLY A 249 -8.55 9.77 9.16
N ASN A 250 -9.06 10.67 8.32
CA ASN A 250 -9.63 10.38 7.01
C ASN A 250 -8.57 10.12 5.92
N LYS A 251 -7.31 10.47 6.17
CA LYS A 251 -6.16 10.22 5.27
C LYS A 251 -5.36 8.98 5.68
N ARG A 252 -5.85 8.20 6.64
CA ARG A 252 -5.30 6.90 7.03
C ARG A 252 -6.29 5.80 6.66
N LEU A 253 -5.80 4.70 6.10
CA LEU A 253 -6.61 3.49 5.85
C LEU A 253 -7.33 3.05 7.13
N SER A 254 -8.60 2.72 7.01
CA SER A 254 -9.47 2.35 8.13
C SER A 254 -8.93 1.19 8.98
N ASN A 255 -8.09 0.34 8.40
CA ASN A 255 -7.64 -0.91 8.97
C ASN A 255 -6.15 -0.95 9.36
N ASN A 256 -5.42 0.16 9.26
CA ASN A 256 -3.97 0.15 9.45
C ASN A 256 -3.55 0.81 10.76
N VAL A 257 -2.75 0.10 11.54
CA VAL A 257 -2.06 0.57 12.75
C VAL A 257 -0.58 0.19 12.62
N ASN A 258 0.31 1.16 12.69
CA ASN A 258 1.75 0.94 12.67
C ASN A 258 2.42 1.80 13.74
N PHE A 259 3.17 1.16 14.62
CA PHE A 259 3.90 1.82 15.70
C PHE A 259 5.38 1.44 15.68
N SER A 260 6.23 2.38 16.05
CA SER A 260 7.62 2.12 16.46
C SER A 260 7.73 2.13 17.97
N PHE A 261 8.35 1.10 18.54
CA PHE A 261 8.57 0.91 19.96
C PHE A 261 10.08 1.07 20.27
N SER A 262 10.44 2.06 21.08
CA SER A 262 11.85 2.30 21.40
C SER A 262 12.46 1.16 22.22
N ALA A 263 13.72 0.86 21.95
CA ALA A 263 14.58 -0.11 22.66
C ALA A 263 14.11 -1.58 22.59
N ILE A 264 13.33 -1.94 21.55
CA ILE A 264 12.96 -3.34 21.27
C ILE A 264 13.00 -3.60 19.75
N GLU A 265 13.04 -4.87 19.41
CA GLU A 265 12.92 -5.33 18.02
C GLU A 265 11.48 -5.76 17.73
N GLY A 266 10.91 -5.28 16.64
CA GLY A 266 9.55 -5.60 16.21
C GLY A 266 9.33 -7.09 15.96
N GLU A 267 10.35 -7.82 15.45
CA GLU A 267 10.27 -9.28 15.26
C GLU A 267 10.10 -10.00 16.60
N SER A 268 10.89 -9.62 17.61
CA SER A 268 10.76 -10.17 18.95
C SER A 268 9.36 -9.87 19.52
N LEU A 269 8.86 -8.64 19.35
CA LEU A 269 7.52 -8.26 19.78
C LEU A 269 6.44 -9.09 19.06
N GLY A 270 6.58 -9.26 17.74
CA GLY A 270 5.69 -10.11 16.94
C GLY A 270 5.68 -11.56 17.41
N GLY A 271 6.85 -12.14 17.71
CA GLY A 271 6.96 -13.51 18.22
C GLY A 271 6.28 -13.71 19.59
N TYR A 272 6.39 -12.72 20.51
CA TYR A 272 5.68 -12.78 21.78
C TYR A 272 4.16 -12.61 21.63
N LEU A 273 3.71 -11.80 20.67
CA LEU A 273 2.29 -11.64 20.34
C LEU A 273 1.71 -12.92 19.73
N ASP A 274 2.45 -13.58 18.84
CA ASP A 274 2.05 -14.85 18.22
C ASP A 274 1.81 -15.95 19.27
N GLN A 275 2.68 -16.04 20.30
CA GLN A 275 2.46 -16.93 21.47
C GLN A 275 1.17 -16.60 22.27
N LYS A 276 0.60 -15.42 22.04
CA LYS A 276 -0.67 -14.97 22.62
C LYS A 276 -1.81 -14.96 21.62
N TRP A 277 -1.65 -15.64 20.50
CA TRP A 277 -2.64 -15.77 19.41
C TRP A 277 -2.98 -14.43 18.74
N VAL A 278 -2.04 -13.47 18.75
CA VAL A 278 -2.17 -12.19 18.07
C VAL A 278 -1.22 -12.16 16.88
N CYS A 279 -1.79 -12.23 15.67
CA CYS A 279 -1.03 -12.09 14.43
C CYS A 279 -0.65 -10.64 14.19
N SER A 280 0.61 -10.39 13.89
CA SER A 280 1.14 -9.06 13.57
C SER A 280 2.19 -9.18 12.45
N SER A 281 2.73 -8.05 12.02
CA SER A 281 3.80 -8.01 11.02
C SER A 281 4.78 -6.89 11.34
N THR A 282 6.05 -7.12 11.09
CA THR A 282 7.07 -6.09 11.05
C THR A 282 7.17 -5.55 9.62
N GLY A 283 7.27 -4.25 9.43
CA GLY A 283 7.48 -3.59 8.14
C GLY A 283 6.76 -4.25 6.95
N SER A 284 7.48 -4.52 5.88
CA SER A 284 6.96 -5.32 4.76
C SER A 284 7.08 -6.81 5.08
N ALA A 285 5.97 -7.51 5.20
CA ALA A 285 5.92 -8.97 5.34
C ALA A 285 6.67 -9.71 4.20
N CYS A 286 6.91 -9.06 3.07
CA CYS A 286 7.68 -9.57 1.94
C CYS A 286 9.19 -9.57 2.19
N ASN A 287 9.69 -8.83 3.18
CA ASN A 287 11.10 -8.73 3.56
C ASN A 287 11.49 -9.63 4.75
N ALA A 288 10.59 -10.46 5.26
CA ALA A 288 10.83 -11.32 6.42
C ALA A 288 12.04 -12.29 6.30
N ARG A 289 12.72 -12.30 5.15
CA ARG A 289 13.97 -13.07 4.93
C ARG A 289 15.24 -12.21 4.98
N THR A 290 15.14 -10.89 5.04
CA THR A 290 16.27 -9.97 5.17
C THR A 290 16.05 -9.12 6.43
N LEU A 291 17.06 -9.06 7.29
CA LEU A 291 17.07 -8.23 8.52
C LEU A 291 17.12 -6.72 8.21
N GLU A 292 16.71 -6.30 7.03
CA GLU A 292 16.75 -4.90 6.61
C GLU A 292 15.55 -4.12 7.17
N PRO A 293 15.78 -2.92 7.70
CA PRO A 293 14.72 -2.03 8.15
C PRO A 293 13.70 -1.74 7.04
N SER A 294 12.45 -1.42 7.39
CA SER A 294 11.45 -1.03 6.42
C SER A 294 11.91 0.17 5.58
N TYR A 295 12.02 -0.02 4.26
CA TYR A 295 12.35 1.06 3.33
C TYR A 295 11.30 2.18 3.33
N VAL A 296 10.04 1.87 3.63
CA VAL A 296 8.95 2.84 3.77
C VAL A 296 9.22 3.75 4.96
N LEU A 297 9.49 3.18 6.14
CA LEU A 297 9.79 3.95 7.34
C LEU A 297 11.09 4.77 7.20
N LYS A 298 12.09 4.21 6.52
CA LYS A 298 13.34 4.93 6.19
C LYS A 298 13.07 6.12 5.25
N ALA A 299 12.22 5.94 4.24
CA ALA A 299 11.84 7.03 3.33
C ALA A 299 11.06 8.15 4.04
N MET A 300 10.36 7.84 5.14
CA MET A 300 9.68 8.80 6.02
C MET A 300 10.63 9.48 7.04
N GLY A 301 11.92 9.15 7.02
CA GLY A 301 12.95 9.75 7.88
C GLY A 301 13.17 9.06 9.23
N LEU A 302 12.61 7.86 9.45
CA LEU A 302 12.89 7.11 10.67
C LEU A 302 14.34 6.58 10.68
N THR A 303 14.93 6.52 11.87
CA THR A 303 16.23 5.85 12.07
C THR A 303 16.09 4.33 11.87
N ASP A 304 17.22 3.63 11.74
CA ASP A 304 17.20 2.16 11.65
C ASP A 304 16.63 1.52 12.92
N GLU A 305 16.93 2.08 14.09
CA GLU A 305 16.39 1.63 15.38
C GLU A 305 14.86 1.78 15.43
N GLU A 306 14.33 2.97 15.05
CA GLU A 306 12.89 3.21 15.01
C GLU A 306 12.17 2.29 14.01
N ALA A 307 12.78 2.07 12.85
CA ALA A 307 12.21 1.22 11.81
C ALA A 307 12.26 -0.28 12.20
N ASN A 308 13.34 -0.75 12.83
CA ASN A 308 13.45 -2.11 13.35
C ASN A 308 12.54 -2.36 14.56
N GLY A 309 12.27 -1.33 15.35
CA GLY A 309 11.32 -1.41 16.46
C GLY A 309 9.85 -1.33 16.03
N SER A 310 9.56 -1.37 14.72
CA SER A 310 8.19 -1.20 14.23
C SER A 310 7.37 -2.48 14.28
N LEU A 311 6.07 -2.29 14.54
CA LEU A 311 5.05 -3.35 14.48
C LEU A 311 3.81 -2.83 13.75
N ARG A 312 3.31 -3.63 12.79
CA ARG A 312 2.06 -3.36 12.09
C ARG A 312 0.98 -4.32 12.56
N LEU A 313 -0.15 -3.75 12.96
CA LEU A 313 -1.40 -4.46 13.25
C LEU A 313 -2.43 -4.07 12.19
N THR A 314 -3.03 -5.05 11.55
CA THR A 314 -3.99 -4.81 10.46
C THR A 314 -5.33 -5.42 10.81
N LEU A 315 -6.36 -4.57 10.82
CA LEU A 315 -7.71 -4.96 11.20
C LEU A 315 -8.57 -5.35 9.99
N SER A 316 -9.68 -6.01 10.26
CA SER A 316 -10.70 -6.34 9.28
C SER A 316 -12.10 -6.24 9.90
N LYS A 317 -13.13 -6.36 9.06
CA LYS A 317 -14.54 -6.41 9.52
C LYS A 317 -14.88 -7.59 10.42
N PHE A 318 -13.97 -8.55 10.56
CA PHE A 318 -14.16 -9.75 11.40
C PHE A 318 -13.57 -9.59 12.79
N ASN A 319 -12.76 -8.55 13.03
CA ASN A 319 -12.27 -8.29 14.37
C ASN A 319 -13.36 -7.73 15.28
N THR A 320 -13.27 -8.04 16.57
CA THR A 320 -14.22 -7.59 17.59
C THR A 320 -13.59 -6.57 18.55
N GLU A 321 -14.41 -5.88 19.31
CA GLU A 321 -13.93 -4.95 20.34
C GLU A 321 -13.15 -5.69 21.44
N GLU A 322 -13.61 -6.90 21.81
CA GLU A 322 -12.96 -7.73 22.83
C GLU A 322 -11.54 -8.15 22.40
N GLU A 323 -11.33 -8.43 21.10
CA GLU A 323 -10.00 -8.70 20.55
C GLU A 323 -9.09 -7.47 20.66
N ILE A 324 -9.63 -6.27 20.39
CA ILE A 324 -8.88 -5.02 20.55
C ILE A 324 -8.52 -4.77 22.02
N ASP A 325 -9.47 -4.94 22.94
CA ASP A 325 -9.25 -4.80 24.38
C ASP A 325 -8.21 -5.81 24.90
N TYR A 326 -8.25 -7.03 24.35
CA TYR A 326 -7.24 -8.04 24.66
C TYR A 326 -5.83 -7.59 24.27
N VAL A 327 -5.64 -7.08 23.05
CA VAL A 327 -4.33 -6.57 22.60
C VAL A 327 -3.87 -5.41 23.47
N ILE A 328 -4.73 -4.43 23.76
CA ILE A 328 -4.41 -3.28 24.61
C ILE A 328 -3.97 -3.74 26.01
N LYS A 329 -4.58 -4.79 26.54
CA LYS A 329 -4.26 -5.35 27.88
C LYS A 329 -2.92 -6.06 27.94
N ILE A 330 -2.56 -6.82 26.88
CA ILE A 330 -1.35 -7.69 26.91
C ILE A 330 -0.10 -6.99 26.40
N LEU A 331 -0.23 -6.07 25.45
CA LEU A 331 0.89 -5.43 24.75
C LEU A 331 1.85 -4.69 25.70
N PRO A 332 1.39 -3.88 26.67
CA PRO A 332 2.29 -3.17 27.60
C PRO A 332 3.20 -4.11 28.38
N LYS A 333 2.68 -5.24 28.85
CA LYS A 333 3.45 -6.23 29.61
C LYS A 333 4.52 -6.91 28.74
N ILE A 334 4.22 -7.15 27.48
CA ILE A 334 5.18 -7.73 26.53
C ILE A 334 6.29 -6.72 26.24
N VAL A 335 5.93 -5.47 25.98
CA VAL A 335 6.88 -4.38 25.73
C VAL A 335 7.81 -4.17 26.93
N GLU A 336 7.28 -4.10 28.16
CA GLU A 336 8.05 -3.98 29.39
C GLU A 336 9.05 -5.14 29.56
N LYS A 337 8.59 -6.38 29.36
CA LYS A 337 9.44 -7.57 29.40
C LYS A 337 10.58 -7.49 28.38
N LEU A 338 10.27 -7.13 27.13
CA LEU A 338 11.28 -7.04 26.06
C LEU A 338 12.30 -5.94 26.34
N ARG A 339 11.88 -4.78 26.84
CA ARG A 339 12.79 -3.70 27.27
C ARG A 339 13.70 -4.12 28.41
N TYR A 340 13.20 -4.91 29.37
CA TYR A 340 14.01 -5.43 30.47
C TYR A 340 15.13 -6.37 30.02
N ILE A 341 14.87 -7.23 29.03
CA ILE A 341 15.88 -8.18 28.51
C ILE A 341 16.74 -7.59 27.39
N SER A 342 16.34 -6.49 26.77
CA SER A 342 17.07 -5.83 25.70
C SER A 342 18.40 -5.24 26.22
N PRO A 343 19.53 -5.43 25.51
CA PRO A 343 20.79 -4.76 25.85
C PRO A 343 20.65 -3.23 25.84
N ILE A 344 19.88 -2.67 24.90
CA ILE A 344 19.62 -1.23 24.76
C ILE A 344 18.76 -0.74 25.94
N GLY A 345 17.75 -1.50 26.34
CA GLY A 345 16.90 -1.20 27.49
C GLY A 345 17.66 -1.12 28.81
N LYS A 346 18.69 -1.93 28.98
CA LYS A 346 19.59 -1.87 30.17
C LYS A 346 20.37 -0.57 30.23
N VAL A 347 20.86 -0.08 29.09
CA VAL A 347 21.60 1.19 29.03
C VAL A 347 20.68 2.37 29.38
N VAL A 348 19.47 2.41 28.82
CA VAL A 348 18.48 3.46 29.12
C VAL A 348 18.08 3.48 30.60
N ASN A 349 17.90 2.30 31.21
CA ASN A 349 17.58 2.18 32.62
C ASN A 349 18.75 2.57 33.56
N TYR A 350 19.99 2.35 33.13
CA TYR A 350 21.18 2.79 33.86
C TYR A 350 21.20 4.32 33.95
N PHE A 351 21.03 5.04 32.85
CA PHE A 351 21.01 6.51 32.85
C PHE A 351 19.77 7.14 33.54
N LYS A 352 18.65 6.40 33.67
CA LYS A 352 17.48 6.88 34.44
C LYS A 352 17.69 6.76 35.96
N LYS A 353 18.52 5.84 36.45
CA LYS A 353 18.86 5.73 37.87
C LYS A 353 19.78 6.87 38.32
N ASP A 354 20.77 7.24 37.52
CA ASP A 354 21.70 8.33 37.81
C ASP A 354 21.05 9.74 37.83
N LYS A 355 19.82 9.89 37.35
CA LYS A 355 19.06 11.16 37.41
C LYS A 355 18.11 11.25 38.62
N LYS A 356 18.04 10.23 39.46
CA LYS A 356 17.19 10.19 40.67
C LYS A 356 17.98 10.18 41.98
N GLU A 357 19.30 10.17 41.90
CA GLU A 357 20.22 10.51 42.99
C GLU A 357 20.73 11.97 42.77
#